data_d8504ea3bc9765372014b5d1ed6c228d
#
_entry.id   d8504ea3bc9765372014b5d1ed6c228d
#
_cell.length_a   1.000
_cell.length_b   1.000
_cell.length_c   1.000
_cell.angle_alpha   90.00
_cell.angle_beta   90.00
_cell.angle_gamma   90.00
#
_symmetry.space_group_name_H-M   'P 1'
#
loop_
_entity.id
_entity.type
_entity.pdbx_description
1 polymer ?
#
loop_
_entity_poly.entity_id
_entity_poly.type
_entity_poly.pdbx_seq_one_letter_code
_entity_poly.pdbx_strand_id
1 'polypeptide(L)'
;MRYGFSIFVVLTPKKRNMRIESTSVNDYLEKIPEERKEHVNKLRKTILANLPEGFEETLNYGMPGYVVPHALYPAGYHCDPKLPLPFMSFASQKNFVAFYHMGIYAHPALLDWFVEEFPKHSSLKLDMGKSCIRFKKPEHIPFDLIGELVKKMSVADWISLYETNVKR
;
A
#
# COMPACT_ATOMS: atom_id res chain seq x y z
N MET A 1 10.69 -46.66 40.02
CA MET A 1 11.41 -45.80 39.09
C MET A 1 10.39 -45.13 38.15
N ARG A 2 10.11 -43.87 38.36
CA ARG A 2 9.19 -43.11 37.48
C ARG A 2 10.06 -42.13 36.72
N TYR A 3 10.18 -42.30 35.40
CA TYR A 3 10.82 -41.36 34.50
C TYR A 3 9.82 -40.27 34.12
N GLY A 4 10.02 -39.06 34.65
CA GLY A 4 9.29 -37.86 34.24
C GLY A 4 9.77 -37.39 32.88
N PHE A 5 8.90 -37.47 31.86
CA PHE A 5 9.11 -36.79 30.58
C PHE A 5 8.75 -35.34 30.74
N SER A 6 9.78 -34.49 30.81
CA SER A 6 9.63 -33.03 30.73
C SER A 6 9.45 -32.61 29.26
N ILE A 7 8.22 -32.24 28.91
CA ILE A 7 7.92 -31.71 27.56
C ILE A 7 8.39 -30.26 27.55
N PHE A 8 9.57 -30.02 26.96
CA PHE A 8 9.97 -28.69 26.58
C PHE A 8 9.10 -28.25 25.42
N VAL A 9 8.06 -27.43 25.71
CA VAL A 9 7.35 -26.66 24.69
C VAL A 9 8.29 -25.56 24.22
N VAL A 10 8.94 -25.79 23.09
CA VAL A 10 9.68 -24.75 22.38
C VAL A 10 8.63 -23.78 21.81
N LEU A 11 8.39 -22.70 22.52
CA LEU A 11 7.65 -21.56 22.02
C LEU A 11 8.47 -20.94 20.88
N THR A 12 8.17 -21.35 19.65
CA THR A 12 8.65 -20.62 18.47
C THR A 12 8.14 -19.18 18.54
N PRO A 13 9.04 -18.17 18.49
CA PRO A 13 8.58 -16.80 18.52
C PRO A 13 7.71 -16.57 17.28
N LYS A 14 6.42 -16.27 17.49
CA LYS A 14 5.52 -15.76 16.45
C LYS A 14 6.28 -14.66 15.73
N LYS A 15 6.51 -14.80 14.42
CA LYS A 15 7.07 -13.75 13.58
C LYS A 15 6.23 -12.49 13.82
N ARG A 16 6.76 -11.56 14.61
CA ARG A 16 6.19 -10.21 14.75
C ARG A 16 6.29 -9.59 13.37
N ASN A 17 5.19 -9.53 12.64
CA ASN A 17 5.06 -8.54 11.57
C ASN A 17 5.35 -7.20 12.25
N MET A 18 6.39 -6.49 11.80
CA MET A 18 6.74 -5.17 12.33
C MET A 18 5.69 -4.18 11.84
N ARG A 19 4.51 -4.24 12.46
CA ARG A 19 3.47 -3.23 12.27
C ARG A 19 3.88 -2.00 13.07
N ILE A 20 4.05 -0.88 12.40
CA ILE A 20 4.27 0.40 13.06
C ILE A 20 2.94 0.84 13.67
N GLU A 21 2.85 0.85 14.98
CA GLU A 21 1.69 1.39 15.68
C GLU A 21 1.73 2.92 15.62
N SER A 22 0.72 3.51 15.00
CA SER A 22 0.63 4.96 14.76
C SER A 22 -0.80 5.46 14.91
N THR A 23 -0.93 6.72 15.27
CA THR A 23 -2.21 7.41 15.50
C THR A 23 -2.58 8.34 14.34
N SER A 24 -1.62 8.68 13.49
CA SER A 24 -1.79 9.52 12.30
C SER A 24 -0.77 9.15 11.23
N VAL A 25 -0.96 9.64 10.01
CA VAL A 25 0.01 9.48 8.93
C VAL A 25 1.35 10.13 9.29
N ASN A 26 1.33 11.30 9.92
CA ASN A 26 2.57 11.96 10.36
C ASN A 26 3.29 11.15 11.44
N ASP A 27 2.55 10.66 12.45
CA ASP A 27 3.10 9.79 13.49
C ASP A 27 3.72 8.50 12.90
N TYR A 28 3.07 7.93 11.87
CA TYR A 28 3.64 6.80 11.13
C TYR A 28 4.99 7.14 10.49
N LEU A 29 5.08 8.28 9.81
CA LEU A 29 6.30 8.72 9.12
C LEU A 29 7.45 9.06 10.08
N GLU A 30 7.14 9.53 11.29
CA GLU A 30 8.14 9.78 12.33
C GLU A 30 8.76 8.48 12.86
N LYS A 31 8.01 7.39 12.86
CA LYS A 31 8.39 6.09 13.43
C LYS A 31 9.08 5.13 12.45
N ILE A 32 9.11 5.44 11.16
CA ILE A 32 9.83 4.60 10.19
C ILE A 32 11.35 4.75 10.36
N PRO A 33 12.18 3.77 9.89
CA PRO A 33 13.63 3.88 9.93
C PRO A 33 14.14 5.16 9.25
N GLU A 34 15.11 5.81 9.88
CA GLU A 34 15.63 7.12 9.46
C GLU A 34 16.12 7.11 8.01
N GLU A 35 16.84 6.06 7.63
CA GLU A 35 17.38 5.88 6.28
C GLU A 35 16.31 5.79 5.17
N ARG A 36 15.04 5.62 5.55
CA ARG A 36 13.91 5.55 4.61
C ARG A 36 13.07 6.80 4.57
N LYS A 37 13.19 7.66 5.57
CA LYS A 37 12.31 8.83 5.73
C LYS A 37 12.30 9.74 4.51
N GLU A 38 13.46 10.04 3.95
CA GLU A 38 13.57 10.89 2.77
C GLU A 38 12.75 10.35 1.61
N HIS A 39 12.98 9.08 1.25
CA HIS A 39 12.33 8.45 0.09
C HIS A 39 10.84 8.17 0.32
N VAL A 40 10.46 7.80 1.52
CA VAL A 40 9.03 7.56 1.87
C VAL A 40 8.27 8.89 1.92
N ASN A 41 8.86 9.96 2.44
CA ASN A 41 8.27 11.29 2.38
C ASN A 41 8.16 11.81 0.94
N LYS A 42 9.14 11.53 0.10
CA LYS A 42 9.08 11.85 -1.33
C LYS A 42 7.96 11.06 -2.02
N LEU A 43 7.79 9.77 -1.70
CA LEU A 43 6.68 8.95 -2.21
C LEU A 43 5.33 9.54 -1.82
N ARG A 44 5.14 9.89 -0.55
CA ARG A 44 3.91 10.57 -0.08
C ARG A 44 3.65 11.86 -0.84
N LYS A 45 4.66 12.72 -0.97
CA LYS A 45 4.53 14.00 -1.71
C LYS A 45 4.16 13.77 -3.17
N THR A 46 4.76 12.78 -3.81
CA THR A 46 4.45 12.40 -5.19
C THR A 46 3.00 11.95 -5.32
N ILE A 47 2.51 11.12 -4.41
CA ILE A 47 1.12 10.67 -4.42
C ILE A 47 0.18 11.86 -4.22
N LEU A 48 0.39 12.67 -3.19
CA LEU A 48 -0.47 13.82 -2.89
C LEU A 48 -0.50 14.86 -4.01
N ALA A 49 0.63 15.10 -4.68
CA ALA A 49 0.71 16.04 -5.80
C ALA A 49 -0.04 15.58 -7.06
N ASN A 50 -0.32 14.27 -7.17
CA ASN A 50 -0.94 13.67 -8.35
C ASN A 50 -2.29 12.99 -8.04
N LEU A 51 -2.70 13.01 -6.78
CA LEU A 51 -3.94 12.37 -6.32
C LEU A 51 -5.15 13.07 -6.93
N PRO A 52 -6.02 12.36 -7.67
CA PRO A 52 -7.25 12.95 -8.20
C PRO A 52 -8.18 13.44 -7.08
N GLU A 53 -8.96 14.46 -7.40
CA GLU A 53 -9.92 15.05 -6.48
C GLU A 53 -10.92 14.02 -5.95
N GLY A 54 -11.24 14.12 -4.66
CA GLY A 54 -12.19 13.26 -3.96
C GLY A 54 -11.57 12.09 -3.21
N PHE A 55 -10.31 11.74 -3.46
CA PHE A 55 -9.58 10.83 -2.56
C PHE A 55 -9.05 11.59 -1.34
N GLU A 56 -9.02 10.92 -0.21
CA GLU A 56 -8.50 11.44 1.06
C GLU A 56 -7.36 10.58 1.61
N GLU A 57 -6.36 11.24 2.21
CA GLU A 57 -5.29 10.55 2.93
C GLU A 57 -5.72 10.25 4.35
N THR A 58 -5.52 9.02 4.79
CA THR A 58 -5.81 8.57 6.17
C THR A 58 -4.92 7.41 6.58
N LEU A 59 -4.92 7.06 7.86
CA LEU A 59 -4.44 5.75 8.28
C LEU A 59 -5.47 4.68 7.93
N ASN A 60 -5.08 3.73 7.12
CA ASN A 60 -5.90 2.60 6.74
C ASN A 60 -5.11 1.29 6.95
N TYR A 61 -5.66 0.37 7.72
CA TYR A 61 -4.95 -0.85 8.13
C TYR A 61 -3.59 -0.60 8.81
N GLY A 62 -3.44 0.55 9.50
CA GLY A 62 -2.22 0.91 10.22
C GLY A 62 -1.07 1.38 9.33
N MET A 63 -1.37 1.83 8.11
CA MET A 63 -0.42 2.42 7.18
C MET A 63 -1.04 3.65 6.49
N PRO A 64 -0.25 4.57 5.96
CA PRO A 64 -0.76 5.65 5.13
C PRO A 64 -1.51 5.11 3.92
N GLY A 65 -2.76 5.53 3.78
CA GLY A 65 -3.67 5.09 2.73
C GLY A 65 -4.41 6.26 2.09
N TYR A 66 -4.89 6.03 0.89
CA TYR A 66 -5.69 6.95 0.10
C TYR A 66 -7.00 6.26 -0.23
N VAL A 67 -8.09 6.87 0.17
CA VAL A 67 -9.41 6.23 0.22
C VAL A 67 -10.47 7.10 -0.44
N VAL A 68 -11.57 6.48 -0.85
CA VAL A 68 -12.80 7.19 -1.16
C VAL A 68 -13.59 7.33 0.15
N PRO A 69 -13.84 8.56 0.63
CA PRO A 69 -14.54 8.76 1.90
C PRO A 69 -16.01 8.32 1.82
N HIS A 70 -16.63 8.01 2.96
CA HIS A 70 -18.03 7.62 3.03
C HIS A 70 -18.99 8.69 2.47
N ALA A 71 -18.60 9.96 2.47
CA ALA A 71 -19.38 11.03 1.85
C ALA A 71 -19.60 10.82 0.35
N LEU A 72 -18.63 10.21 -0.34
CA LEU A 72 -18.69 9.91 -1.78
C LEU A 72 -19.08 8.45 -2.06
N TYR A 73 -18.80 7.53 -1.14
CA TYR A 73 -19.18 6.12 -1.24
C TYR A 73 -19.70 5.60 0.10
N PRO A 74 -21.00 5.83 0.43
CA PRO A 74 -21.57 5.51 1.75
C PRO A 74 -21.51 4.03 2.13
N ALA A 75 -21.47 3.12 1.15
CA ALA A 75 -21.38 1.68 1.40
C ALA A 75 -20.05 1.26 2.05
N GLY A 76 -18.99 2.07 1.92
CA GLY A 76 -17.68 1.75 2.46
C GLY A 76 -17.05 0.49 1.86
N TYR A 77 -16.06 -0.05 2.54
CA TYR A 77 -15.36 -1.25 2.08
C TYR A 77 -16.18 -2.53 2.38
N HIS A 78 -16.39 -3.41 1.40
CA HIS A 78 -17.25 -4.59 1.57
C HIS A 78 -16.76 -5.57 2.66
N CYS A 79 -15.45 -5.62 2.93
CA CYS A 79 -14.90 -6.46 4.00
C CYS A 79 -15.15 -5.88 5.41
N ASP A 80 -15.22 -4.56 5.51
CA ASP A 80 -15.58 -3.82 6.73
C ASP A 80 -16.21 -2.47 6.36
N PRO A 81 -17.54 -2.37 6.31
CA PRO A 81 -18.28 -1.16 5.91
C PRO A 81 -18.02 0.08 6.79
N LYS A 82 -17.44 -0.08 7.96
CA LYS A 82 -17.01 1.03 8.82
C LYS A 82 -15.78 1.75 8.27
N LEU A 83 -15.02 1.07 7.41
CA LEU A 83 -13.87 1.67 6.74
C LEU A 83 -14.28 2.32 5.42
N PRO A 84 -13.69 3.47 5.06
CA PRO A 84 -13.86 4.04 3.74
C PRO A 84 -13.28 3.10 2.67
N LEU A 85 -13.68 3.28 1.43
CA LEU A 85 -13.24 2.42 0.33
C LEU A 85 -11.74 2.64 0.04
N PRO A 86 -10.87 1.64 0.28
CA PRO A 86 -9.45 1.77 0.02
C PRO A 86 -9.12 1.80 -1.46
N PHE A 87 -8.10 2.58 -1.84
CA PHE A 87 -7.61 2.66 -3.21
C PHE A 87 -6.10 2.40 -3.29
N MET A 88 -5.31 3.18 -2.60
CA MET A 88 -3.86 3.05 -2.54
C MET A 88 -3.36 3.12 -1.11
N SER A 89 -2.18 2.60 -0.86
CA SER A 89 -1.46 2.77 0.40
C SER A 89 0.04 2.53 0.20
N PHE A 90 0.84 2.93 1.17
CA PHE A 90 2.25 2.56 1.21
C PHE A 90 2.66 2.16 2.62
N ALA A 91 3.72 1.38 2.72
CA ALA A 91 4.26 0.95 4.00
C ALA A 91 5.78 0.77 3.97
N SER A 92 6.44 1.16 5.05
CA SER A 92 7.81 0.76 5.33
C SER A 92 7.81 -0.62 5.98
N GLN A 93 8.08 -1.66 5.20
CA GLN A 93 8.18 -3.04 5.66
C GLN A 93 9.62 -3.36 6.08
N LYS A 94 9.85 -4.52 6.72
CA LYS A 94 11.18 -4.91 7.19
C LYS A 94 12.26 -4.82 6.11
N ASN A 95 12.00 -5.33 4.92
CA ASN A 95 13.00 -5.50 3.87
C ASN A 95 12.78 -4.63 2.62
N PHE A 96 11.69 -3.86 2.57
CA PHE A 96 11.32 -3.05 1.41
C PHE A 96 10.33 -1.95 1.79
N VAL A 97 10.20 -0.96 0.93
CA VAL A 97 9.05 -0.06 0.91
C VAL A 97 8.02 -0.67 -0.04
N ALA A 98 6.79 -0.82 0.42
CA ALA A 98 5.68 -1.31 -0.40
C ALA A 98 4.80 -0.13 -0.84
N PHE A 99 4.38 -0.16 -2.09
CA PHE A 99 3.29 0.66 -2.61
C PHE A 99 2.18 -0.26 -3.11
N TYR A 100 0.99 -0.07 -2.59
CA TYR A 100 -0.20 -0.87 -2.93
C TYR A 100 -1.12 -0.03 -3.80
N HIS A 101 -1.55 -0.57 -4.93
CA HIS A 101 -2.47 0.10 -5.84
C HIS A 101 -3.56 -0.88 -6.29
N MET A 102 -4.75 -0.73 -5.75
CA MET A 102 -5.83 -1.67 -6.05
C MET A 102 -6.35 -1.57 -7.48
N GLY A 103 -6.24 -0.40 -8.10
CA GLY A 103 -6.60 -0.21 -9.50
C GLY A 103 -5.77 -1.07 -10.46
N ILE A 104 -4.47 -1.25 -10.23
CA ILE A 104 -3.62 -2.16 -11.02
C ILE A 104 -4.14 -3.60 -10.92
N TYR A 105 -4.54 -4.04 -9.72
CA TYR A 105 -5.07 -5.37 -9.51
C TYR A 105 -6.41 -5.60 -10.24
N ALA A 106 -7.24 -4.57 -10.27
CA ALA A 106 -8.61 -4.67 -10.79
C ALA A 106 -8.72 -4.37 -12.29
N HIS A 107 -7.70 -3.74 -12.91
CA HIS A 107 -7.75 -3.26 -14.29
C HIS A 107 -6.55 -3.77 -15.11
N PRO A 108 -6.73 -4.85 -15.91
CA PRO A 108 -5.63 -5.48 -16.65
C PRO A 108 -4.85 -4.52 -17.56
N ALA A 109 -5.54 -3.63 -18.29
CA ALA A 109 -4.86 -2.68 -19.18
C ALA A 109 -3.98 -1.66 -18.41
N LEU A 110 -4.35 -1.31 -17.18
CA LEU A 110 -3.52 -0.46 -16.33
C LEU A 110 -2.27 -1.22 -15.84
N LEU A 111 -2.41 -2.49 -15.53
CA LEU A 111 -1.30 -3.36 -15.16
C LEU A 111 -0.32 -3.50 -16.33
N ASP A 112 -0.83 -3.81 -17.53
CA ASP A 112 0.00 -3.98 -18.73
C ASP A 112 0.79 -2.70 -19.02
N TRP A 113 0.13 -1.53 -19.00
CA TRP A 113 0.79 -0.25 -19.16
C TRP A 113 1.91 -0.05 -18.13
N PHE A 114 1.64 -0.32 -16.85
CA PHE A 114 2.63 -0.13 -15.80
C PHE A 114 3.85 -1.05 -15.96
N VAL A 115 3.63 -2.30 -16.32
CA VAL A 115 4.69 -3.30 -16.59
C VAL A 115 5.56 -2.89 -17.77
N GLU A 116 4.95 -2.34 -18.83
CA GLU A 116 5.67 -1.85 -20.01
C GLU A 116 6.48 -0.57 -19.75
N GLU A 117 5.94 0.33 -18.92
CA GLU A 117 6.61 1.59 -18.59
C GLU A 117 7.74 1.40 -17.57
N PHE A 118 7.60 0.48 -16.61
CA PHE A 118 8.52 0.35 -15.48
C PHE A 118 10.01 0.26 -15.89
N PRO A 119 10.43 -0.56 -16.87
CA PRO A 119 11.84 -0.64 -17.27
C PRO A 119 12.39 0.64 -17.91
N LYS A 120 11.54 1.56 -18.34
CA LYS A 120 11.96 2.87 -18.88
C LYS A 120 12.31 3.86 -17.75
N HIS A 121 11.82 3.61 -16.53
CA HIS A 121 11.97 4.48 -15.36
C HIS A 121 12.86 3.88 -14.27
N SER A 122 13.21 2.61 -14.34
CA SER A 122 14.03 1.92 -13.36
C SER A 122 14.97 0.91 -14.03
N SER A 123 16.22 0.89 -13.58
CA SER A 123 17.20 -0.14 -13.97
C SER A 123 17.01 -1.45 -13.21
N LEU A 124 16.18 -1.45 -12.16
CA LEU A 124 15.88 -2.64 -11.37
C LEU A 124 14.70 -3.39 -11.97
N LYS A 125 14.71 -4.71 -11.79
CA LYS A 125 13.57 -5.55 -12.15
C LYS A 125 12.37 -5.20 -11.29
N LEU A 126 11.18 -5.12 -11.91
CA LEU A 126 9.92 -4.96 -11.20
C LEU A 126 9.69 -6.13 -10.23
N ASP A 127 9.54 -5.82 -8.95
CA ASP A 127 9.15 -6.76 -7.90
C ASP A 127 7.71 -6.46 -7.50
N MET A 128 6.78 -7.25 -8.00
CA MET A 128 5.35 -7.01 -7.87
C MET A 128 4.60 -8.30 -7.54
N GLY A 129 3.70 -8.22 -6.56
CA GLY A 129 2.62 -9.16 -6.34
C GLY A 129 1.32 -8.64 -6.97
N LYS A 130 0.15 -9.09 -6.52
CA LYS A 130 -1.16 -8.66 -7.06
C LYS A 130 -1.28 -7.13 -7.15
N SER A 131 -1.46 -6.46 -6.02
CA SER A 131 -1.54 -4.99 -5.92
C SER A 131 -0.30 -4.37 -5.28
N CYS A 132 0.69 -5.18 -4.87
CA CYS A 132 1.84 -4.77 -4.09
C CYS A 132 3.08 -4.62 -4.97
N ILE A 133 3.61 -3.41 -5.06
CA ILE A 133 4.89 -3.10 -5.70
C ILE A 133 5.92 -2.93 -4.59
N ARG A 134 7.05 -3.63 -4.68
CA ARG A 134 8.07 -3.67 -3.63
C ARG A 134 9.35 -3.01 -4.09
N PHE A 135 9.88 -2.12 -3.28
CA PHE A 135 11.14 -1.42 -3.51
C PHE A 135 12.12 -1.78 -2.39
N LYS A 136 13.01 -2.75 -2.67
CA LYS A 136 14.07 -3.15 -1.71
C LYS A 136 15.09 -2.04 -1.49
N LYS A 137 15.25 -1.18 -2.48
CA LYS A 137 16.10 0.00 -2.47
C LYS A 137 15.24 1.25 -2.67
N PRO A 138 14.86 1.96 -1.60
CA PRO A 138 13.97 3.11 -1.68
C PRO A 138 14.46 4.23 -2.59
N GLU A 139 15.79 4.38 -2.74
CA GLU A 139 16.45 5.33 -3.64
C GLU A 139 16.15 5.06 -5.12
N HIS A 140 15.68 3.86 -5.47
CA HIS A 140 15.31 3.47 -6.83
C HIS A 140 13.80 3.49 -7.08
N ILE A 141 13.00 4.07 -6.21
CA ILE A 141 11.57 4.27 -6.45
C ILE A 141 11.42 5.20 -7.67
N PRO A 142 10.72 4.76 -8.73
CA PRO A 142 10.49 5.58 -9.92
C PRO A 142 9.36 6.58 -9.66
N PHE A 143 9.66 7.68 -8.95
CA PHE A 143 8.67 8.64 -8.48
C PHE A 143 7.81 9.23 -9.61
N ASP A 144 8.41 9.53 -10.76
CA ASP A 144 7.69 10.07 -11.91
C ASP A 144 6.65 9.08 -12.43
N LEU A 145 7.02 7.80 -12.56
CA LEU A 145 6.11 6.74 -12.98
C LEU A 145 4.99 6.51 -11.95
N ILE A 146 5.33 6.56 -10.65
CA ILE A 146 4.31 6.48 -9.59
C ILE A 146 3.33 7.66 -9.69
N GLY A 147 3.82 8.87 -9.92
CA GLY A 147 2.97 10.05 -10.14
C GLY A 147 2.02 9.88 -11.33
N GLU A 148 2.53 9.35 -12.44
CA GLU A 148 1.70 9.06 -13.63
C GLU A 148 0.65 7.97 -13.33
N LEU A 149 1.02 6.93 -12.60
CA LEU A 149 0.09 5.87 -12.21
C LEU A 149 -1.05 6.41 -11.34
N VAL A 150 -0.72 7.25 -10.35
CA VAL A 150 -1.69 7.85 -9.41
C VAL A 150 -2.77 8.66 -10.15
N LYS A 151 -2.41 9.38 -11.21
CA LYS A 151 -3.35 10.20 -12.01
C LYS A 151 -4.34 9.39 -12.84
N LYS A 152 -4.06 8.12 -13.12
CA LYS A 152 -4.77 7.36 -14.16
C LYS A 152 -6.18 6.89 -13.79
N MET A 153 -6.61 7.12 -12.57
CA MET A 153 -7.91 6.63 -12.11
C MET A 153 -8.60 7.64 -11.20
N SER A 154 -9.73 8.16 -11.62
CA SER A 154 -10.58 9.03 -10.81
C SER A 154 -11.33 8.24 -9.73
N VAL A 155 -11.94 8.95 -8.78
CA VAL A 155 -12.84 8.33 -7.77
C VAL A 155 -13.99 7.59 -8.45
N ALA A 156 -14.60 8.18 -9.48
CA ALA A 156 -15.70 7.57 -10.21
C ALA A 156 -15.28 6.28 -10.94
N ASP A 157 -14.11 6.32 -11.59
CA ASP A 157 -13.54 5.14 -12.25
C ASP A 157 -13.26 4.02 -11.24
N TRP A 158 -12.68 4.37 -10.09
CA TRP A 158 -12.37 3.39 -9.04
C TRP A 158 -13.63 2.78 -8.45
N ILE A 159 -14.65 3.56 -8.12
CA ILE A 159 -15.92 3.04 -7.62
C ILE A 159 -16.55 2.07 -8.62
N SER A 160 -16.65 2.46 -9.89
CA SER A 160 -17.21 1.61 -10.95
C SER A 160 -16.44 0.29 -11.10
N LEU A 161 -15.13 0.36 -11.14
CA LEU A 161 -14.26 -0.80 -11.26
C LEU A 161 -14.34 -1.72 -10.03
N TYR A 162 -14.38 -1.11 -8.84
CA TYR A 162 -14.52 -1.81 -7.57
C TYR A 162 -15.84 -2.60 -7.50
N GLU A 163 -16.95 -1.98 -7.83
CA GLU A 163 -18.26 -2.63 -7.80
C GLU A 163 -18.37 -3.75 -8.83
N THR A 164 -17.75 -3.58 -10.00
CA THR A 164 -17.80 -4.57 -11.08
C THR A 164 -16.88 -5.75 -10.85
N ASN A 165 -15.62 -5.50 -10.42
CA ASN A 165 -14.55 -6.49 -10.46
C ASN A 165 -14.06 -6.96 -9.08
N VAL A 166 -14.25 -6.17 -8.02
CA VAL A 166 -13.66 -6.42 -6.70
C VAL A 166 -14.72 -6.84 -5.67
N LYS A 167 -15.84 -6.16 -5.65
CA LYS A 167 -16.95 -6.42 -4.73
C LYS A 167 -17.75 -7.65 -5.18
N ARG A 168 -17.25 -8.83 -4.87
CA ARG A 168 -17.92 -10.12 -5.17
C ARG A 168 -18.14 -10.91 -3.89
#